data_d2891a4a5ebc14b4f25782d9c922c055
#
_entry.id   d2891a4a5ebc14b4f25782d9c922c055
#
_cell.length_a   1.000
_cell.length_b   1.000
_cell.length_c   1.000
_cell.angle_alpha   90.00
_cell.angle_beta   90.00
_cell.angle_gamma   90.00
#
_symmetry.space_group_name_H-M   'P 1'
#
loop_
_entity.id
_entity.type
_entity.pdbx_description
1 polymer ?
#
loop_
_entity_poly.entity_id
_entity_poly.type
_entity_poly.pdbx_seq_one_letter_code
_entity_poly.pdbx_strand_id
1 'polypeptide(L)'
;MKILVVVDMQNDFIDGALGTPEAQAIVPNVVKKINNWNDMIFATQDTHSAEKYPSTLEGKKLPVKHCVYGSEGWQMNSKIDNAVFSHWTDLSSDSNVEWFTKHTFGSMELVEAVRRLDYNNEVTEIEIVGLCTDICVVSNAILLRAAFPNMPITVDASAVQV
;
A
#
# COMPACT_ATOMS: atom_id res chain seq x y z
N MET A 1 -11.24 -0.11 -16.29
CA MET A 1 -9.92 0.02 -15.61
C MET A 1 -9.99 -0.70 -14.28
N LYS A 2 -8.96 -1.50 -13.95
CA LYS A 2 -8.80 -2.12 -12.62
C LYS A 2 -7.71 -1.41 -11.85
N ILE A 3 -7.79 -1.39 -10.53
CA ILE A 3 -6.78 -0.80 -9.66
C ILE A 3 -6.21 -1.87 -8.74
N LEU A 4 -4.88 -2.05 -8.73
CA LEU A 4 -4.17 -2.80 -7.71
C LEU A 4 -3.66 -1.83 -6.64
N VAL A 5 -4.03 -2.06 -5.39
CA VAL A 5 -3.52 -1.30 -4.24
C VAL A 5 -2.48 -2.15 -3.52
N VAL A 6 -1.22 -1.72 -3.56
CA VAL A 6 -0.09 -2.33 -2.88
C VAL A 6 0.15 -1.58 -1.58
N VAL A 7 -0.23 -2.18 -0.46
CA VAL A 7 -0.22 -1.52 0.85
C VAL A 7 1.09 -1.78 1.58
N ASP A 8 1.85 -0.73 1.85
CA ASP A 8 2.97 -0.65 2.80
C ASP A 8 4.00 -1.80 2.73
N MET A 9 4.38 -2.22 1.53
CA MET A 9 5.39 -3.27 1.33
C MET A 9 6.82 -2.75 1.59
N GLN A 10 6.99 -2.11 2.77
CA GLN A 10 8.23 -1.46 3.23
C GLN A 10 9.10 -2.43 4.03
N ASN A 11 10.41 -2.14 4.09
CA ASN A 11 11.37 -3.01 4.76
C ASN A 11 11.04 -3.22 6.25
N ASP A 12 10.59 -2.17 6.98
CA ASP A 12 10.27 -2.32 8.41
C ASP A 12 9.13 -3.31 8.68
N PHE A 13 8.18 -3.47 7.75
CA PHE A 13 7.10 -4.44 7.89
C PHE A 13 7.46 -5.85 7.36
N ILE A 14 8.53 -5.98 6.58
CA ILE A 14 8.91 -7.25 5.95
C ILE A 14 10.01 -7.95 6.75
N ASP A 15 11.14 -7.30 6.96
CA ASP A 15 12.32 -7.88 7.64
C ASP A 15 12.99 -6.91 8.62
N GLY A 16 12.45 -5.69 8.78
CA GLY A 16 12.94 -4.66 9.70
C GLY A 16 12.25 -4.68 11.07
N ALA A 17 11.98 -3.50 11.63
CA ALA A 17 11.55 -3.30 13.02
C ALA A 17 10.27 -4.06 13.43
N LEU A 18 9.34 -4.26 12.50
CA LEU A 18 8.07 -4.98 12.67
C LEU A 18 7.98 -6.20 11.72
N GLY A 19 9.10 -6.61 11.13
CA GLY A 19 9.16 -7.69 10.18
C GLY A 19 8.85 -9.06 10.78
N THR A 20 8.24 -9.93 9.98
CA THR A 20 7.91 -11.31 10.35
C THR A 20 8.29 -12.29 9.23
N PRO A 21 8.54 -13.58 9.53
CA PRO A 21 8.74 -14.60 8.49
C PRO A 21 7.55 -14.69 7.53
N GLU A 22 6.34 -14.50 8.04
CA GLU A 22 5.10 -14.55 7.27
C GLU A 22 5.01 -13.36 6.29
N ALA A 23 5.38 -12.17 6.73
CA ALA A 23 5.46 -10.98 5.86
C ALA A 23 6.49 -11.16 4.74
N GLN A 24 7.64 -11.78 5.05
CA GLN A 24 8.64 -12.13 4.04
C GLN A 24 8.11 -13.14 3.03
N ALA A 25 7.31 -14.11 3.48
CA ALA A 25 6.78 -15.19 2.65
C ALA A 25 5.80 -14.69 1.57
N ILE A 26 5.10 -13.57 1.78
CA ILE A 26 4.16 -13.03 0.78
C ILE A 26 4.84 -12.19 -0.32
N VAL A 27 6.07 -11.73 -0.12
CA VAL A 27 6.78 -10.87 -1.08
C VAL A 27 6.77 -11.46 -2.50
N PRO A 28 7.08 -12.76 -2.74
CA PRO A 28 7.02 -13.32 -4.09
C PRO A 28 5.62 -13.28 -4.70
N ASN A 29 4.58 -13.45 -3.89
CA ASN A 29 3.19 -13.42 -4.37
C ASN A 29 2.79 -12.00 -4.77
N VAL A 30 3.15 -11.00 -3.97
CA VAL A 30 2.92 -9.58 -4.30
C VAL A 30 3.67 -9.18 -5.57
N VAL A 31 4.95 -9.56 -5.70
CA VAL A 31 5.74 -9.33 -6.92
C VAL A 31 5.07 -9.97 -8.14
N LYS A 32 4.63 -11.23 -8.01
CA LYS A 32 3.92 -11.93 -9.09
C LYS A 32 2.62 -11.22 -9.48
N LYS A 33 1.88 -10.73 -8.48
CA LYS A 33 0.64 -9.97 -8.71
C LYS A 33 0.94 -8.69 -9.49
N ILE A 34 1.92 -7.90 -9.05
CA ILE A 34 2.34 -6.68 -9.72
C ILE A 34 2.76 -6.98 -11.16
N ASN A 35 3.67 -7.92 -11.38
CA ASN A 35 4.19 -8.24 -12.71
C ASN A 35 3.12 -8.70 -13.71
N ASN A 36 2.01 -9.27 -13.24
CA ASN A 36 0.89 -9.70 -14.08
C ASN A 36 -0.25 -8.66 -14.16
N TRP A 37 -0.09 -7.50 -13.53
CA TRP A 37 -1.09 -6.44 -13.56
C TRP A 37 -0.90 -5.57 -14.81
N ASN A 38 -1.96 -5.28 -15.54
CA ASN A 38 -1.88 -4.53 -16.81
C ASN A 38 -2.57 -3.16 -16.74
N ASP A 39 -3.03 -2.77 -15.57
CA ASP A 39 -3.82 -1.57 -15.34
C ASP A 39 -3.16 -0.69 -14.25
N MET A 40 -3.90 0.20 -13.60
CA MET A 40 -3.40 1.14 -12.61
C MET A 40 -2.89 0.44 -11.34
N ILE A 41 -1.75 0.86 -10.83
CA ILE A 41 -1.16 0.43 -9.55
C ILE A 41 -1.07 1.64 -8.62
N PHE A 42 -1.64 1.51 -7.43
CA PHE A 42 -1.49 2.44 -6.32
C PHE A 42 -0.63 1.80 -5.24
N ALA A 43 0.46 2.45 -4.85
CA ALA A 43 1.33 1.98 -3.79
C ALA A 43 1.30 2.95 -2.60
N THR A 44 1.13 2.44 -1.38
CA THR A 44 1.17 3.25 -0.17
C THR A 44 2.46 3.05 0.60
N GLN A 45 2.91 4.10 1.27
CA GLN A 45 4.04 4.10 2.20
C GLN A 45 3.62 4.73 3.52
N ASP A 46 3.62 3.93 4.58
CA ASP A 46 3.50 4.43 5.93
C ASP A 46 4.71 5.30 6.29
N THR A 47 4.49 6.44 6.94
CA THR A 47 5.54 7.44 7.10
C THR A 47 5.43 8.16 8.44
N HIS A 48 6.46 8.03 9.26
CA HIS A 48 6.53 8.63 10.58
C HIS A 48 7.72 9.59 10.74
N SER A 49 7.55 10.57 11.63
CA SER A 49 8.65 11.39 12.15
C SER A 49 9.23 10.73 13.40
N ALA A 50 10.55 10.53 13.45
CA ALA A 50 11.23 9.95 14.60
C ALA A 50 10.97 10.70 15.92
N GLU A 51 10.79 12.03 15.84
CA GLU A 51 10.56 12.89 17.01
C GLU A 51 9.09 12.88 17.44
N LYS A 52 8.16 12.91 16.49
CA LYS A 52 6.72 13.04 16.76
C LYS A 52 6.04 11.72 17.08
N TYR A 53 6.51 10.62 16.51
CA TYR A 53 5.88 9.30 16.62
C TYR A 53 5.58 8.90 18.08
N PRO A 54 6.50 9.03 19.07
CA PRO A 54 6.23 8.62 20.45
C PRO A 54 5.09 9.39 21.11
N SER A 55 4.75 10.58 20.62
CA SER A 55 3.67 11.41 21.16
C SER A 55 2.31 11.13 20.54
N THR A 56 2.27 10.39 19.42
CA THR A 56 1.02 10.01 18.74
C THR A 56 0.24 8.97 19.52
N LEU A 57 -1.03 8.81 19.21
CA LEU A 57 -1.85 7.73 19.80
C LEU A 57 -1.32 6.36 19.40
N GLU A 58 -0.86 6.22 18.18
CA GLU A 58 -0.24 5.01 17.66
C GLU A 58 1.05 4.70 18.42
N GLY A 59 1.99 5.64 18.48
CA GLY A 59 3.27 5.45 19.16
C GLY A 59 3.17 5.18 20.66
N LYS A 60 2.07 5.59 21.30
CA LYS A 60 1.77 5.23 22.70
C LYS A 60 1.32 3.79 22.86
N LYS A 61 0.67 3.21 21.85
CA LYS A 61 0.17 1.83 21.86
C LYS A 61 1.18 0.85 21.27
N LEU A 62 1.90 1.28 20.24
CA LEU A 62 2.97 0.52 19.58
C LEU A 62 4.28 1.31 19.69
N PRO A 63 5.02 1.22 20.83
CA PRO A 63 6.22 2.03 21.08
C PRO A 63 7.46 1.53 20.29
N VAL A 64 7.26 1.01 19.10
CA VAL A 64 8.31 0.60 18.18
C VAL A 64 8.37 1.60 17.04
N LYS A 65 9.46 2.35 16.96
CA LYS A 65 9.67 3.27 15.82
C LYS A 65 9.87 2.45 14.54
N HIS A 66 9.08 2.75 13.55
CA HIS A 66 9.13 2.13 12.24
C HIS A 66 8.79 3.13 11.15
N CYS A 67 9.09 2.82 9.94
CA CYS A 67 8.80 3.64 8.75
C CYS A 67 9.14 5.12 8.94
N VAL A 68 10.27 5.40 9.61
CA VAL A 68 10.76 6.76 9.81
C VAL A 68 11.21 7.32 8.47
N TYR A 69 10.64 8.45 8.07
CA TYR A 69 10.92 9.09 6.78
C TYR A 69 12.41 9.14 6.46
N GLY A 70 12.79 8.64 5.30
CA GLY A 70 14.16 8.62 4.78
C GLY A 70 15.06 7.51 5.35
N SER A 71 14.57 6.68 6.29
CA SER A 71 15.33 5.53 6.77
C SER A 71 15.27 4.35 5.79
N GLU A 72 16.17 3.38 5.95
CA GLU A 72 16.13 2.13 5.20
C GLU A 72 14.83 1.35 5.45
N GLY A 73 14.32 1.34 6.69
CA GLY A 73 13.07 0.70 7.06
C GLY A 73 11.84 1.31 6.38
N TRP A 74 11.87 2.62 6.14
CA TRP A 74 10.81 3.33 5.41
C TRP A 74 10.79 3.00 3.92
N GLN A 75 11.91 2.62 3.33
CA GLN A 75 11.97 2.33 1.90
C GLN A 75 11.11 1.11 1.55
N MET A 76 10.53 1.16 0.36
CA MET A 76 9.86 0.00 -0.22
C MET A 76 10.84 -1.15 -0.37
N ASN A 77 10.40 -2.38 -0.12
CA ASN A 77 11.23 -3.56 -0.38
C ASN A 77 11.71 -3.58 -1.83
N SER A 78 12.99 -3.81 -2.04
CA SER A 78 13.63 -3.66 -3.36
C SER A 78 13.01 -4.53 -4.46
N LYS A 79 12.49 -5.72 -4.12
CA LYS A 79 11.81 -6.60 -5.10
C LYS A 79 10.46 -6.03 -5.51
N ILE A 80 9.74 -5.43 -4.56
CA ILE A 80 8.46 -4.76 -4.80
C ILE A 80 8.69 -3.49 -5.61
N ASP A 81 9.64 -2.66 -5.18
CA ASP A 81 9.99 -1.41 -5.86
C ASP A 81 10.37 -1.65 -7.33
N ASN A 82 11.23 -2.62 -7.59
CA ASN A 82 11.60 -3.02 -8.95
C ASN A 82 10.40 -3.51 -9.78
N ALA A 83 9.49 -4.28 -9.18
CA ALA A 83 8.28 -4.74 -9.86
C ALA A 83 7.36 -3.58 -10.20
N VAL A 84 7.10 -2.67 -9.27
CA VAL A 84 6.28 -1.47 -9.50
C VAL A 84 6.94 -0.55 -10.53
N PHE A 85 8.25 -0.33 -10.43
CA PHE A 85 9.00 0.50 -11.37
C PHE A 85 8.98 -0.04 -12.80
N SER A 86 8.89 -1.36 -12.98
CA SER A 86 8.78 -1.96 -14.32
C SER A 86 7.47 -1.60 -15.05
N HIS A 87 6.44 -1.15 -14.32
CA HIS A 87 5.18 -0.64 -14.86
C HIS A 87 5.21 0.86 -15.15
N TRP A 88 6.28 1.54 -14.76
CA TRP A 88 6.46 2.95 -15.05
C TRP A 88 6.91 3.14 -16.51
N THR A 89 5.95 3.17 -17.40
CA THR A 89 6.18 3.23 -18.84
C THR A 89 6.36 4.64 -19.35
N ASP A 90 7.41 5.34 -18.94
CA ASP A 90 7.76 6.66 -19.51
C ASP A 90 7.52 7.87 -18.60
N LEU A 91 8.37 8.88 -18.79
CA LEU A 91 8.30 10.23 -18.19
C LEU A 91 7.11 11.06 -18.69
N SER A 92 6.17 10.46 -19.41
CA SER A 92 4.94 11.08 -19.86
C SER A 92 3.88 11.09 -18.75
N SER A 93 2.92 12.00 -18.83
CA SER A 93 1.84 12.20 -17.86
C SER A 93 0.90 11.00 -17.62
N ASP A 94 1.13 9.87 -18.29
CA ASP A 94 0.27 8.70 -18.31
C ASP A 94 0.89 7.50 -17.57
N SER A 95 1.55 7.75 -16.44
CA SER A 95 2.05 6.67 -15.59
C SER A 95 0.91 5.82 -15.05
N ASN A 96 1.02 4.50 -15.18
CA ASN A 96 0.09 3.54 -14.57
C ASN A 96 0.38 3.31 -13.09
N VAL A 97 1.22 4.12 -12.46
CA VAL A 97 1.61 3.99 -11.05
C VAL A 97 1.46 5.32 -10.33
N GLU A 98 0.83 5.31 -9.16
CA GLU A 98 0.75 6.46 -8.26
C GLU A 98 1.14 6.05 -6.83
N TRP A 99 1.92 6.90 -6.15
CA TRP A 99 2.44 6.66 -4.81
C TRP A 99 1.75 7.56 -3.79
N PHE A 100 1.42 6.98 -2.62
CA PHE A 100 0.75 7.68 -1.52
C PHE A 100 1.56 7.56 -0.23
N THR A 101 2.11 8.65 0.24
CA THR A 101 2.68 8.76 1.58
C THR A 101 1.55 8.97 2.58
N LYS A 102 1.42 8.09 3.56
CA LYS A 102 0.37 8.19 4.57
C LYS A 102 0.95 8.28 5.98
N HIS A 103 0.27 8.97 6.86
CA HIS A 103 0.64 9.16 8.28
C HIS A 103 -0.34 8.48 9.24
N THR A 104 -1.25 7.69 8.71
CA THR A 104 -2.33 6.96 9.40
C THR A 104 -2.52 5.60 8.72
N PHE A 105 -3.22 4.68 9.36
CA PHE A 105 -3.41 3.32 8.84
C PHE A 105 -4.07 3.28 7.47
N GLY A 106 -5.14 4.07 7.26
CA GLY A 106 -5.76 4.23 5.96
C GLY A 106 -5.31 5.53 5.28
N SER A 107 -5.49 5.64 3.96
CA SER A 107 -5.19 6.84 3.18
C SER A 107 -6.45 7.43 2.55
N MET A 108 -6.82 8.64 2.98
CA MET A 108 -7.89 9.39 2.31
C MET A 108 -7.45 9.90 0.93
N GLU A 109 -6.17 10.18 0.74
CA GLU A 109 -5.61 10.60 -0.55
C GLU A 109 -5.76 9.49 -1.60
N LEU A 110 -5.54 8.22 -1.21
CA LEU A 110 -5.81 7.07 -2.06
C LEU A 110 -7.29 7.01 -2.46
N VAL A 111 -8.21 7.22 -1.51
CA VAL A 111 -9.66 7.26 -1.80
C VAL A 111 -9.99 8.35 -2.80
N GLU A 112 -9.44 9.54 -2.64
CA GLU A 112 -9.65 10.67 -3.57
C GLU A 112 -9.03 10.40 -4.95
N ALA A 113 -7.90 9.71 -5.01
CA ALA A 113 -7.30 9.29 -6.29
C ALA A 113 -8.20 8.30 -7.03
N VAL A 114 -8.76 7.30 -6.34
CA VAL A 114 -9.76 6.40 -6.94
C VAL A 114 -10.97 7.19 -7.42
N ARG A 115 -11.49 8.14 -6.62
CA ARG A 115 -12.64 8.98 -7.00
C ARG A 115 -12.36 9.80 -8.26
N ARG A 116 -11.14 10.32 -8.40
CA ARG A 116 -10.70 11.07 -9.59
C ARG A 116 -10.70 10.19 -10.83
N LEU A 117 -10.21 8.94 -10.72
CA LEU A 117 -10.19 7.99 -11.83
C LEU A 117 -11.59 7.44 -12.15
N ASP A 118 -12.47 7.35 -11.16
CA ASP A 118 -13.82 6.81 -11.33
C ASP A 118 -14.86 7.89 -11.71
N TYR A 119 -14.41 9.09 -12.06
CA TYR A 119 -15.31 10.22 -12.37
C TYR A 119 -16.38 9.86 -13.43
N ASN A 120 -16.01 9.05 -14.43
CA ASN A 120 -16.92 8.57 -15.48
C ASN A 120 -17.37 7.10 -15.28
N ASN A 121 -17.28 6.56 -14.07
CA ASN A 121 -17.52 5.14 -13.77
C ASN A 121 -16.59 4.20 -14.57
N GLU A 122 -15.34 4.57 -14.69
CA GLU A 122 -14.35 3.82 -15.46
C GLU A 122 -13.62 2.74 -14.64
N VAL A 123 -13.63 2.87 -13.32
CA VAL A 123 -13.06 1.85 -12.43
C VAL A 123 -14.05 0.69 -12.28
N THR A 124 -13.59 -0.51 -12.61
CA THR A 124 -14.44 -1.71 -12.59
C THR A 124 -14.15 -2.64 -11.42
N GLU A 125 -12.97 -2.55 -10.82
CA GLU A 125 -12.54 -3.43 -9.74
C GLU A 125 -11.35 -2.82 -9.01
N ILE A 126 -11.27 -3.05 -7.69
CA ILE A 126 -10.12 -2.74 -6.85
C ILE A 126 -9.66 -4.03 -6.18
N GLU A 127 -8.38 -4.38 -6.33
CA GLU A 127 -7.76 -5.49 -5.63
C GLU A 127 -6.68 -4.96 -4.68
N ILE A 128 -6.62 -5.49 -3.44
CA ILE A 128 -5.72 -5.03 -2.40
C ILE A 128 -4.77 -6.16 -2.01
N VAL A 129 -3.47 -5.83 -1.95
CA VAL A 129 -2.39 -6.70 -1.47
C VAL A 129 -1.50 -5.93 -0.49
N GLY A 130 -0.68 -6.63 0.27
CA GLY A 130 0.36 -6.02 1.13
C GLY A 130 0.16 -6.22 2.63
N LEU A 131 0.65 -5.28 3.43
CA LEU A 131 0.82 -5.38 4.88
C LEU A 131 0.21 -4.18 5.63
N CYS A 132 -0.17 -4.31 6.87
CA CYS A 132 -0.53 -5.56 7.53
C CYS A 132 -2.03 -5.76 7.38
N THR A 133 -2.48 -7.01 7.27
CA THR A 133 -3.89 -7.34 6.98
C THR A 133 -4.86 -6.71 7.96
N ASP A 134 -4.57 -6.79 9.25
CA ASP A 134 -5.41 -6.35 10.38
C ASP A 134 -5.28 -4.86 10.72
N ILE A 135 -4.41 -4.13 10.06
CA ILE A 135 -4.17 -2.69 10.32
C ILE A 135 -4.34 -1.87 9.04
N CYS A 136 -3.30 -1.75 8.21
CA CYS A 136 -3.31 -0.85 7.05
C CYS A 136 -4.16 -1.38 5.90
N VAL A 137 -4.14 -2.70 5.66
CA VAL A 137 -4.95 -3.33 4.59
C VAL A 137 -6.43 -3.17 4.89
N VAL A 138 -6.89 -3.59 6.09
CA VAL A 138 -8.31 -3.47 6.48
C VAL A 138 -8.76 -2.01 6.54
N SER A 139 -7.91 -1.10 7.01
CA SER A 139 -8.24 0.33 7.08
C SER A 139 -8.50 0.92 5.70
N ASN A 140 -7.64 0.64 4.72
CA ASN A 140 -7.85 1.07 3.34
C ASN A 140 -9.06 0.39 2.70
N ALA A 141 -9.26 -0.91 2.94
CA ALA A 141 -10.41 -1.64 2.43
C ALA A 141 -11.75 -1.06 2.94
N ILE A 142 -11.83 -0.70 4.22
CA ILE A 142 -13.03 -0.08 4.82
C ILE A 142 -13.27 1.31 4.24
N LEU A 143 -12.24 2.14 4.11
CA LEU A 143 -12.36 3.47 3.51
C LEU A 143 -12.85 3.40 2.07
N LEU A 144 -12.25 2.52 1.26
CA LEU A 144 -12.67 2.30 -0.12
C LEU A 144 -14.10 1.76 -0.20
N ARG A 145 -14.47 0.80 0.65
CA ARG A 145 -15.84 0.26 0.69
C ARG A 145 -16.86 1.33 1.07
N ALA A 146 -16.53 2.21 2.03
CA ALA A 146 -17.41 3.30 2.44
C ALA A 146 -17.57 4.35 1.33
N ALA A 147 -16.49 4.65 0.61
CA ALA A 147 -16.50 5.62 -0.49
C ALA A 147 -17.17 5.08 -1.76
N PHE A 148 -17.04 3.77 -2.03
CA PHE A 148 -17.51 3.09 -3.25
C PHE A 148 -18.33 1.85 -2.90
N PRO A 149 -19.57 2.01 -2.42
CA PRO A 149 -20.35 0.90 -1.84
C PRO A 149 -20.69 -0.21 -2.86
N ASN A 150 -20.72 0.11 -4.14
CA ASN A 150 -21.07 -0.84 -5.22
C ASN A 150 -19.84 -1.31 -6.02
N MET A 151 -18.63 -0.82 -5.71
CA MET A 151 -17.41 -1.23 -6.39
C MET A 151 -17.01 -2.63 -5.94
N PRO A 152 -16.68 -3.57 -6.84
CA PRO A 152 -15.99 -4.80 -6.48
C PRO A 152 -14.64 -4.50 -5.84
N ILE A 153 -14.49 -4.85 -4.55
CA ILE A 153 -13.24 -4.68 -3.79
C ILE A 153 -12.88 -6.04 -3.20
N THR A 154 -11.71 -6.53 -3.54
CA THR A 154 -11.18 -7.80 -3.09
C THR A 154 -9.84 -7.63 -2.39
N VAL A 155 -9.55 -8.53 -1.45
CA VAL A 155 -8.23 -8.66 -0.81
C VAL A 155 -7.68 -10.03 -1.17
N ASP A 156 -6.51 -10.09 -1.79
CA ASP A 156 -5.89 -11.37 -2.17
C ASP A 156 -5.25 -12.02 -0.94
N ALA A 157 -5.91 -13.04 -0.42
CA ALA A 157 -5.45 -13.76 0.79
C ALA A 157 -4.06 -14.41 0.65
N SER A 158 -3.58 -14.64 -0.57
CA SER A 158 -2.24 -15.18 -0.81
C SER A 158 -1.14 -14.13 -0.81
N ALA A 159 -1.52 -12.86 -0.82
CA ALA A 159 -0.64 -11.70 -0.96
C ALA A 159 -0.86 -10.64 0.14
N VAL A 160 -1.44 -11.04 1.27
CA VAL A 160 -1.56 -10.23 2.49
C VAL A 160 -1.14 -11.05 3.71
N GLN A 161 -0.65 -10.38 4.78
CA GLN A 161 -0.25 -11.03 6.04
C GLN A 161 -0.30 -10.03 7.20
N VAL A 162 -0.49 -10.58 8.42
CA VAL A 162 -0.47 -9.84 9.69
C VAL A 162 0.96 -9.49 10.07
#